data_17c5af5cb91d740ff2293f9932b96900
#
_entry.id   17c5af5cb91d740ff2293f9932b96900
#
_cell.length_a   1.000
_cell.length_b   1.000
_cell.length_c   1.000
_cell.angle_alpha   90.00
_cell.angle_beta   90.00
_cell.angle_gamma   90.00
#
_symmetry.space_group_name_H-M   'P 1'
#
loop_
_entity.id
_entity.type
_entity.pdbx_description
1 polymer ?
#
loop_
_entity_poly.entity_id
_entity_poly.type
_entity_poly.pdbx_seq_one_letter_code
_entity_poly.pdbx_strand_id
1 'polypeptide(L)'
;MKAITLVMLCLASTAAAQTTGKLGIFEGASDVGTPSHKGSVVYDASTKEYRVTGGGNNMWASHDDFFFVWKKVTGDVIITANLKIVSDGAPHRKAGLIVRKDLEPGSVYSDAVVHGNGLTALQWREKPDDVTRTVHFPVEGPTRLRLERKRNVVTLYSGNEGGPLAEMGNTEVAPFSPMYVGLAVCSHDDAAETTAVFSDVNVEVAPPPPVSDKK
;
A
#
# COMPACT_ATOMS: atom_id res chain seq x y z
N MET A 1 -36.86 -36.86 41.78
CA MET A 1 -36.84 -36.02 40.59
C MET A 1 -35.71 -35.00 40.76
N LYS A 2 -34.63 -35.16 39.99
CA LYS A 2 -33.45 -34.24 40.04
C LYS A 2 -33.57 -33.29 38.88
N ALA A 3 -33.69 -31.99 39.19
CA ALA A 3 -33.74 -30.94 38.17
C ALA A 3 -32.29 -30.68 37.65
N ILE A 4 -32.09 -30.81 36.35
CA ILE A 4 -30.85 -30.46 35.66
C ILE A 4 -30.99 -29.00 35.18
N THR A 5 -30.21 -28.13 35.80
CA THR A 5 -30.15 -26.71 35.37
C THR A 5 -29.14 -26.62 34.20
N LEU A 6 -29.67 -26.31 33.04
CA LEU A 6 -28.89 -26.08 31.82
C LEU A 6 -28.31 -24.64 31.88
N VAL A 7 -27.02 -24.49 32.09
CA VAL A 7 -26.30 -23.20 32.01
C VAL A 7 -25.98 -22.94 30.55
N MET A 8 -26.66 -21.97 29.97
CA MET A 8 -26.40 -21.50 28.59
C MET A 8 -25.25 -20.50 28.62
N LEU A 9 -24.07 -20.94 28.14
CA LEU A 9 -22.89 -20.10 28.01
C LEU A 9 -23.03 -19.23 26.74
N CYS A 10 -23.38 -17.95 26.93
CA CYS A 10 -23.34 -16.97 25.84
C CYS A 10 -21.89 -16.63 25.51
N LEU A 11 -21.38 -17.15 24.41
CA LEU A 11 -20.15 -16.68 23.78
C LEU A 11 -20.41 -15.30 23.17
N ALA A 12 -19.97 -14.25 23.87
CA ALA A 12 -19.93 -12.92 23.29
C ALA A 12 -18.79 -12.86 22.26
N SER A 13 -19.13 -12.88 20.97
CA SER A 13 -18.22 -12.53 19.89
C SER A 13 -17.86 -11.06 20.03
N THR A 14 -16.65 -10.76 20.48
CA THR A 14 -16.07 -9.42 20.38
C THR A 14 -15.72 -9.16 18.92
N ALA A 15 -16.66 -8.57 18.17
CA ALA A 15 -16.33 -7.95 16.90
C ALA A 15 -15.32 -6.83 17.18
N ALA A 16 -14.10 -6.97 16.69
CA ALA A 16 -13.12 -5.88 16.70
C ALA A 16 -13.73 -4.72 15.92
N ALA A 17 -14.04 -3.63 16.62
CA ALA A 17 -14.54 -2.42 16.01
C ALA A 17 -13.46 -1.87 15.08
N GLN A 18 -13.71 -1.92 13.76
CA GLN A 18 -12.97 -1.12 12.80
C GLN A 18 -13.14 0.34 13.21
N THR A 19 -12.05 0.95 13.63
CA THR A 19 -12.04 2.37 14.03
C THR A 19 -12.36 3.20 12.78
N THR A 20 -13.57 3.71 12.68
CA THR A 20 -13.98 4.73 11.71
C THR A 20 -13.43 6.10 12.13
N GLY A 21 -12.11 6.17 12.38
CA GLY A 21 -11.38 7.41 12.51
C GLY A 21 -11.17 8.01 11.12
N LYS A 22 -11.15 9.34 11.03
CA LYS A 22 -10.78 10.00 9.77
C LYS A 22 -9.37 9.51 9.37
N LEU A 23 -9.25 8.99 8.13
CA LEU A 23 -7.98 8.47 7.58
C LEU A 23 -7.12 9.58 6.92
N GLY A 24 -7.16 10.80 7.48
CA GLY A 24 -6.42 11.94 6.94
C GLY A 24 -6.85 12.28 5.52
N ILE A 25 -5.94 12.11 4.54
CA ILE A 25 -6.22 12.37 3.12
C ILE A 25 -6.81 11.17 2.38
N PHE A 26 -6.86 9.99 3.02
CA PHE A 26 -7.36 8.75 2.41
C PHE A 26 -8.85 8.53 2.66
N GLU A 27 -9.47 7.76 1.78
CA GLU A 27 -10.90 7.48 1.76
C GLU A 27 -11.26 6.12 2.35
N GLY A 28 -10.29 5.18 2.36
CA GLY A 28 -10.50 3.85 2.87
C GLY A 28 -9.20 3.12 3.18
N ALA A 29 -9.39 1.98 3.85
CA ALA A 29 -8.33 1.03 4.15
C ALA A 29 -8.91 -0.37 4.20
N SER A 30 -8.21 -1.34 3.62
CA SER A 30 -8.63 -2.73 3.57
C SER A 30 -7.45 -3.67 3.34
N ASP A 31 -7.62 -4.92 3.72
CA ASP A 31 -6.79 -5.98 3.18
C ASP A 31 -7.08 -6.15 1.68
N VAL A 32 -6.05 -6.43 0.91
CA VAL A 32 -6.10 -6.98 -0.44
C VAL A 32 -5.73 -8.45 -0.30
N GLY A 33 -6.47 -9.33 -0.96
CA GLY A 33 -6.35 -10.77 -0.74
C GLY A 33 -6.97 -11.24 0.58
N THR A 34 -6.40 -12.29 1.13
CA THR A 34 -6.93 -12.94 2.36
C THR A 34 -5.82 -13.23 3.38
N PRO A 35 -5.06 -12.21 3.82
CA PRO A 35 -4.02 -12.42 4.82
C PRO A 35 -4.60 -12.99 6.11
N SER A 36 -3.87 -13.91 6.75
CA SER A 36 -4.27 -14.52 8.02
C SER A 36 -4.34 -13.50 9.16
N HIS A 37 -3.49 -12.48 9.11
CA HIS A 37 -3.51 -11.34 10.03
C HIS A 37 -4.13 -10.12 9.37
N LYS A 38 -5.25 -9.63 9.95
CA LYS A 38 -5.97 -8.47 9.45
C LYS A 38 -5.18 -7.19 9.68
N GLY A 39 -5.01 -6.41 8.61
CA GLY A 39 -4.32 -5.15 8.69
C GLY A 39 -5.10 -4.07 9.43
N SER A 40 -4.40 -3.02 9.80
CA SER A 40 -4.96 -1.86 10.49
C SER A 40 -4.21 -0.58 10.16
N VAL A 41 -4.87 0.56 10.38
CA VAL A 41 -4.26 1.89 10.27
C VAL A 41 -4.73 2.78 11.41
N VAL A 42 -3.78 3.53 11.96
CA VAL A 42 -4.04 4.62 12.90
C VAL A 42 -3.48 5.90 12.30
N TYR A 43 -4.33 6.92 12.15
CA TYR A 43 -3.91 8.25 11.72
C TYR A 43 -3.87 9.19 12.92
N ASP A 44 -2.72 9.77 13.18
CA ASP A 44 -2.56 10.86 14.16
C ASP A 44 -2.71 12.22 13.45
N ALA A 45 -3.80 12.92 13.73
CA ALA A 45 -4.08 14.22 13.13
C ALA A 45 -3.16 15.34 13.61
N SER A 46 -2.52 15.17 14.76
CA SER A 46 -1.60 16.16 15.32
C SER A 46 -0.24 16.15 14.65
N THR A 47 0.29 14.97 14.36
CA THR A 47 1.56 14.77 13.65
C THR A 47 1.38 14.52 12.16
N LYS A 48 0.15 14.24 11.70
CA LYS A 48 -0.21 13.81 10.34
C LYS A 48 0.50 12.51 9.93
N GLU A 49 0.75 11.64 10.88
CA GLU A 49 1.38 10.35 10.67
C GLU A 49 0.35 9.23 10.52
N TYR A 50 0.68 8.26 9.68
CA TYR A 50 -0.05 7.01 9.51
C TYR A 50 0.81 5.88 10.06
N ARG A 51 0.33 5.19 11.07
CA ARG A 51 0.88 3.91 11.53
C ARG A 51 0.05 2.81 10.88
N VAL A 52 0.66 2.10 9.93
CA VAL A 52 0.01 1.07 9.12
C VAL A 52 0.59 -0.29 9.48
N THR A 53 -0.27 -1.23 9.84
CA THR A 53 0.10 -2.62 10.10
C THR A 53 -0.54 -3.51 9.04
N GLY A 54 0.22 -4.42 8.44
CA GLY A 54 -0.25 -5.35 7.43
C GLY A 54 0.35 -6.74 7.61
N GLY A 55 -0.46 -7.75 7.37
CA GLY A 55 -0.08 -9.14 7.19
C GLY A 55 0.18 -9.48 5.72
N GLY A 56 0.14 -10.75 5.41
CA GLY A 56 0.09 -11.29 4.06
C GLY A 56 1.39 -11.86 3.52
N ASN A 57 1.25 -12.83 2.63
CA ASN A 57 2.37 -13.57 2.06
C ASN A 57 3.26 -12.73 1.16
N ASN A 58 2.67 -11.91 0.28
CA ASN A 58 3.45 -11.10 -0.64
C ASN A 58 2.59 -10.12 -1.46
N MET A 59 3.26 -9.11 -2.01
CA MET A 59 2.84 -8.29 -3.14
C MET A 59 3.69 -8.72 -4.34
N TRP A 60 3.34 -9.88 -4.96
CA TRP A 60 4.20 -10.53 -5.95
C TRP A 60 3.45 -11.59 -6.76
N ALA A 61 4.13 -12.19 -7.76
CA ALA A 61 3.53 -13.17 -8.65
C ALA A 61 2.22 -12.70 -9.27
N SER A 62 1.17 -13.51 -9.26
CA SER A 62 -0.13 -13.19 -9.86
C SER A 62 -1.17 -12.70 -8.85
N HIS A 63 -0.92 -12.86 -7.56
CA HIS A 63 -1.84 -12.49 -6.48
C HIS A 63 -1.11 -11.78 -5.35
N ASP A 64 -1.79 -10.80 -4.75
CA ASP A 64 -1.25 -9.98 -3.67
C ASP A 64 -2.05 -10.23 -2.38
N ASP A 65 -1.30 -10.34 -1.27
CA ASP A 65 -1.84 -10.36 0.09
C ASP A 65 -1.12 -9.28 0.90
N PHE A 66 -1.81 -8.18 1.26
CA PHE A 66 -1.23 -7.06 1.99
C PHE A 66 -2.31 -6.11 2.51
N PHE A 67 -1.95 -5.14 3.35
CA PHE A 67 -2.85 -4.09 3.79
C PHE A 67 -2.63 -2.79 3.02
N PHE A 68 -3.74 -2.17 2.57
CA PHE A 68 -3.76 -1.00 1.71
C PHE A 68 -4.59 0.14 2.32
N VAL A 69 -3.98 1.31 2.48
CA VAL A 69 -4.66 2.57 2.84
C VAL A 69 -4.73 3.42 1.59
N TRP A 70 -5.94 3.76 1.11
CA TRP A 70 -6.14 4.23 -0.24
C TRP A 70 -7.07 5.42 -0.40
N LYS A 71 -6.91 6.08 -1.51
CA LYS A 71 -7.81 7.09 -2.05
C LYS A 71 -8.03 6.80 -3.55
N LYS A 72 -9.25 7.03 -4.03
CA LYS A 72 -9.59 6.87 -5.44
C LYS A 72 -9.36 8.19 -6.19
N VAL A 73 -8.65 8.14 -7.31
CA VAL A 73 -8.28 9.32 -8.09
C VAL A 73 -8.48 9.08 -9.59
N THR A 74 -8.57 10.19 -10.36
CA THR A 74 -8.69 10.17 -11.82
C THR A 74 -7.66 11.12 -12.40
N GLY A 75 -6.91 10.68 -13.43
CA GLY A 75 -5.85 11.46 -14.06
C GLY A 75 -4.45 11.03 -13.64
N ASP A 76 -3.47 11.87 -13.93
CA ASP A 76 -2.08 11.66 -13.51
C ASP A 76 -1.96 11.89 -12.00
N VAL A 77 -1.11 11.12 -11.34
CA VAL A 77 -1.00 11.19 -9.89
C VAL A 77 0.46 11.12 -9.44
N ILE A 78 0.77 11.85 -8.38
CA ILE A 78 2.02 11.79 -7.65
C ILE A 78 1.68 11.52 -6.19
N ILE A 79 2.30 10.50 -5.62
CA ILE A 79 2.27 10.26 -4.18
C ILE A 79 3.69 10.32 -3.62
N THR A 80 3.86 11.05 -2.52
CA THR A 80 5.13 11.18 -1.81
C THR A 80 4.91 10.91 -0.34
N ALA A 81 5.84 10.22 0.32
CA ALA A 81 5.84 10.03 1.76
C ALA A 81 7.25 9.78 2.28
N ASN A 82 7.51 10.18 3.52
CA ASN A 82 8.54 9.57 4.33
C ASN A 82 8.00 8.25 4.89
N LEU A 83 8.86 7.24 5.05
CA LEU A 83 8.46 5.94 5.59
C LEU A 83 9.56 5.31 6.43
N LYS A 84 9.13 4.52 7.41
CA LYS A 84 10.01 3.70 8.24
C LYS A 84 9.29 2.42 8.65
N ILE A 85 9.87 1.27 8.35
CA ILE A 85 9.44 -0.01 8.91
C ILE A 85 9.93 -0.04 10.36
N VAL A 86 9.00 -0.23 11.31
CA VAL A 86 9.29 -0.12 12.76
C VAL A 86 9.16 -1.45 13.50
N SER A 87 8.74 -2.52 12.82
CA SER A 87 8.73 -3.89 13.34
C SER A 87 9.87 -4.71 12.79
N ASP A 88 10.29 -5.72 13.54
CA ASP A 88 11.09 -6.81 13.03
C ASP A 88 10.24 -7.76 12.16
N GLY A 89 10.85 -8.73 11.50
CA GLY A 89 10.16 -9.72 10.68
C GLY A 89 10.96 -10.20 9.47
N ALA A 90 10.28 -10.80 8.50
CA ALA A 90 10.90 -11.35 7.29
C ALA A 90 11.75 -10.29 6.55
N PRO A 91 12.91 -10.67 5.98
CA PRO A 91 13.78 -9.73 5.24
C PRO A 91 13.07 -9.04 4.08
N HIS A 92 12.14 -9.72 3.44
CA HIS A 92 11.37 -9.19 2.30
C HIS A 92 10.00 -8.60 2.66
N ARG A 93 9.70 -8.38 3.97
CA ARG A 93 8.56 -7.54 4.35
C ARG A 93 8.67 -6.17 3.69
N LYS A 94 7.56 -5.60 3.29
CA LYS A 94 7.52 -4.41 2.43
C LYS A 94 6.68 -3.30 3.03
N ALA A 95 7.14 -2.08 2.82
CA ALA A 95 6.33 -0.88 2.99
C ALA A 95 6.59 0.08 1.84
N GLY A 96 5.57 0.77 1.35
CA GLY A 96 5.75 1.67 0.22
C GLY A 96 4.50 2.35 -0.29
N LEU A 97 4.63 2.90 -1.48
CA LEU A 97 3.64 3.67 -2.21
C LEU A 97 3.15 2.85 -3.40
N ILE A 98 1.84 2.84 -3.66
CA ILE A 98 1.28 2.01 -4.72
C ILE A 98 0.16 2.73 -5.47
N VAL A 99 0.07 2.47 -6.77
CA VAL A 99 -1.08 2.78 -7.62
C VAL A 99 -1.65 1.48 -8.18
N ARG A 100 -2.97 1.27 -8.02
CA ARG A 100 -3.68 0.07 -8.45
C ARG A 100 -4.93 0.42 -9.24
N LYS A 101 -5.30 -0.45 -10.19
CA LYS A 101 -6.54 -0.32 -10.95
C LYS A 101 -7.77 -0.53 -10.07
N ASP A 102 -7.74 -1.54 -9.22
CA ASP A 102 -8.83 -1.94 -8.33
C ASP A 102 -8.26 -2.59 -7.05
N LEU A 103 -9.13 -3.10 -6.19
CA LEU A 103 -8.78 -3.74 -4.91
C LEU A 103 -8.67 -5.27 -5.00
N GLU A 104 -8.83 -5.84 -6.20
CA GLU A 104 -8.74 -7.28 -6.41
C GLU A 104 -7.27 -7.76 -6.26
N PRO A 105 -7.03 -8.95 -5.71
CA PRO A 105 -5.66 -9.47 -5.48
C PRO A 105 -4.82 -9.53 -6.75
N GLY A 106 -5.42 -9.87 -7.89
CA GLY A 106 -4.76 -9.95 -9.19
C GLY A 106 -4.67 -8.64 -9.95
N SER A 107 -4.97 -7.49 -9.33
CA SER A 107 -5.05 -6.19 -10.00
C SER A 107 -3.76 -5.77 -10.72
N VAL A 108 -3.91 -5.02 -11.81
CA VAL A 108 -2.82 -4.22 -12.40
C VAL A 108 -2.35 -3.19 -11.41
N TYR A 109 -1.05 -3.07 -11.20
CA TYR A 109 -0.48 -2.13 -10.25
C TYR A 109 0.94 -1.71 -10.62
N SER A 110 1.42 -0.65 -9.95
CA SER A 110 2.85 -0.33 -9.81
C SER A 110 3.09 0.20 -8.42
N ASP A 111 4.19 -0.22 -7.82
CA ASP A 111 4.59 0.24 -6.49
C ASP A 111 6.07 0.65 -6.40
N ALA A 112 6.34 1.51 -5.43
CA ALA A 112 7.66 1.89 -4.96
C ALA A 112 7.79 1.37 -3.54
N VAL A 113 8.59 0.33 -3.31
CA VAL A 113 8.68 -0.35 -2.01
C VAL A 113 10.10 -0.40 -1.47
N VAL A 114 10.19 -0.30 -0.13
CA VAL A 114 11.38 -0.63 0.64
C VAL A 114 11.11 -1.94 1.37
N HIS A 115 12.07 -2.86 1.30
CA HIS A 115 12.03 -4.12 2.01
C HIS A 115 12.67 -4.01 3.40
N GLY A 116 12.37 -4.94 4.28
CA GLY A 116 12.92 -4.97 5.63
C GLY A 116 14.45 -5.12 5.69
N ASN A 117 15.07 -5.67 4.64
CA ASN A 117 16.52 -5.74 4.48
C ASN A 117 17.14 -4.51 3.77
N GLY A 118 16.34 -3.47 3.50
CA GLY A 118 16.78 -2.24 2.85
C GLY A 118 16.65 -2.23 1.32
N LEU A 119 16.38 -3.37 0.67
CA LEU A 119 16.22 -3.43 -0.78
C LEU A 119 15.11 -2.49 -1.24
N THR A 120 15.40 -1.64 -2.23
CA THR A 120 14.44 -0.72 -2.84
C THR A 120 14.07 -1.19 -4.24
N ALA A 121 12.78 -1.20 -4.56
CA ALA A 121 12.29 -1.72 -5.83
C ALA A 121 11.13 -0.90 -6.40
N LEU A 122 11.06 -0.85 -7.73
CA LEU A 122 9.87 -0.57 -8.52
C LEU A 122 9.32 -1.90 -9.01
N GLN A 123 8.08 -2.22 -8.64
CA GLN A 123 7.41 -3.45 -9.03
C GLN A 123 6.13 -3.11 -9.80
N TRP A 124 5.72 -3.98 -10.73
CA TRP A 124 4.47 -3.76 -11.48
C TRP A 124 3.90 -5.06 -12.06
N ARG A 125 2.59 -5.08 -12.23
CA ARG A 125 1.81 -6.09 -12.94
C ARG A 125 1.06 -5.43 -14.10
N GLU A 126 1.29 -5.88 -15.31
CA GLU A 126 0.77 -5.24 -16.53
C GLU A 126 -0.67 -5.65 -16.87
N LYS A 127 -1.06 -6.86 -16.49
CA LYS A 127 -2.41 -7.42 -16.74
C LYS A 127 -2.94 -8.06 -15.48
N PRO A 128 -4.26 -8.12 -15.30
CA PRO A 128 -4.83 -8.89 -14.19
C PRO A 128 -4.30 -10.32 -14.18
N ASP A 129 -3.99 -10.83 -12.99
CA ASP A 129 -3.52 -12.19 -12.72
C ASP A 129 -2.21 -12.60 -13.44
N ASP A 130 -1.49 -11.63 -14.02
CA ASP A 130 -0.17 -11.86 -14.63
C ASP A 130 0.94 -11.80 -13.57
N VAL A 131 2.13 -12.21 -13.96
CA VAL A 131 3.30 -12.18 -13.09
C VAL A 131 3.76 -10.75 -12.81
N THR A 132 4.18 -10.48 -11.59
CA THR A 132 4.81 -9.23 -11.21
C THR A 132 6.23 -9.15 -11.75
N ARG A 133 6.60 -7.99 -12.28
CA ARG A 133 7.93 -7.62 -12.73
C ARG A 133 8.58 -6.67 -11.74
N THR A 134 9.91 -6.59 -11.73
CA THR A 134 10.64 -5.73 -10.80
C THR A 134 11.94 -5.21 -11.38
N VAL A 135 12.30 -4.01 -10.95
CA VAL A 135 13.66 -3.47 -11.03
C VAL A 135 14.11 -3.11 -9.63
N HIS A 136 15.29 -3.61 -9.25
CA HIS A 136 15.93 -3.31 -7.98
C HIS A 136 16.92 -2.16 -8.16
N PHE A 137 17.02 -1.30 -7.16
CA PHE A 137 17.93 -0.15 -7.17
C PHE A 137 18.98 -0.29 -6.08
N PRO A 138 20.23 0.14 -6.36
CA PRO A 138 21.35 0.06 -5.42
C PRO A 138 21.26 1.16 -4.34
N VAL A 139 20.06 1.38 -3.79
CA VAL A 139 19.80 2.29 -2.69
C VAL A 139 19.19 1.48 -1.56
N GLU A 140 19.87 1.46 -0.44
CA GLU A 140 19.46 0.70 0.73
C GLU A 140 18.71 1.59 1.71
N GLY A 141 17.44 1.21 2.01
CA GLY A 141 16.63 1.80 3.05
C GLY A 141 16.42 3.31 2.93
N PRO A 142 16.03 3.85 1.76
CA PRO A 142 15.65 5.26 1.68
C PRO A 142 14.49 5.52 2.65
N THR A 143 14.48 6.69 3.27
CA THR A 143 13.42 7.06 4.20
C THR A 143 12.35 7.94 3.54
N ARG A 144 12.50 8.26 2.27
CA ARG A 144 11.53 9.03 1.48
C ARG A 144 11.37 8.44 0.09
N LEU A 145 10.13 8.19 -0.31
CA LEU A 145 9.75 7.71 -1.64
C LEU A 145 8.79 8.68 -2.31
N ARG A 146 8.83 8.72 -3.64
CA ARG A 146 7.83 9.31 -4.49
C ARG A 146 7.56 8.35 -5.64
N LEU A 147 6.28 8.05 -5.86
CA LEU A 147 5.78 7.32 -7.02
C LEU A 147 4.97 8.31 -7.85
N GLU A 148 5.40 8.50 -9.08
CA GLU A 148 4.74 9.40 -10.04
C GLU A 148 4.18 8.57 -11.18
N ARG A 149 2.90 8.76 -11.50
CA ARG A 149 2.30 8.19 -12.69
C ARG A 149 1.78 9.28 -13.59
N LYS A 150 2.39 9.39 -14.76
CA LYS A 150 1.99 10.28 -15.85
C LYS A 150 1.60 9.45 -17.07
N ARG A 151 0.30 9.42 -17.40
CA ARG A 151 -0.25 8.56 -18.45
C ARG A 151 0.09 7.08 -18.21
N ASN A 152 0.96 6.50 -19.07
CA ASN A 152 1.43 5.12 -19.00
C ASN A 152 2.81 4.97 -18.32
N VAL A 153 3.52 6.05 -18.01
CA VAL A 153 4.82 6.01 -17.38
C VAL A 153 4.68 6.11 -15.87
N VAL A 154 5.29 5.18 -15.16
CA VAL A 154 5.41 5.18 -13.70
C VAL A 154 6.86 5.32 -13.32
N THR A 155 7.19 6.34 -12.54
CA THR A 155 8.56 6.68 -12.13
C THR A 155 8.70 6.60 -10.63
N LEU A 156 9.76 5.92 -10.16
CA LEU A 156 10.19 5.90 -8.77
C LEU A 156 11.26 6.95 -8.53
N TYR A 157 11.07 7.75 -7.50
CA TYR A 157 12.10 8.61 -6.90
C TYR A 157 12.33 8.17 -5.45
N SER A 158 13.58 8.27 -5.01
CA SER A 158 13.96 7.99 -3.62
C SER A 158 14.90 9.04 -3.06
N GLY A 159 14.97 9.11 -1.75
CA GLY A 159 15.85 10.00 -1.00
C GLY A 159 15.75 9.75 0.49
N ASN A 160 16.35 10.65 1.26
CA ASN A 160 16.22 10.66 2.71
C ASN A 160 15.27 11.77 3.15
N GLU A 161 14.69 11.60 4.33
CA GLU A 161 13.83 12.60 4.96
C GLU A 161 14.51 13.97 5.01
N GLY A 162 13.78 15.01 4.59
CA GLY A 162 14.30 16.37 4.51
C GLY A 162 15.28 16.63 3.36
N GLY A 163 15.70 15.60 2.64
CA GLY A 163 16.60 15.70 1.50
C GLY A 163 15.93 15.74 0.13
N PRO A 164 16.72 15.94 -0.93
CA PRO A 164 16.21 15.88 -2.30
C PRO A 164 15.80 14.44 -2.68
N LEU A 165 14.85 14.34 -3.61
CA LEU A 165 14.50 13.11 -4.27
C LEU A 165 15.26 12.99 -5.60
N ALA A 166 15.87 11.83 -5.84
CA ALA A 166 16.50 11.47 -7.10
C ALA A 166 15.65 10.47 -7.86
N GLU A 167 15.54 10.64 -9.17
CA GLU A 167 14.91 9.62 -10.02
C GLU A 167 15.76 8.35 -10.01
N MET A 168 15.12 7.23 -9.74
CA MET A 168 15.74 5.91 -9.70
C MET A 168 15.53 5.17 -11.01
N GLY A 169 14.33 5.23 -11.55
CA GLY A 169 13.96 4.60 -12.81
C GLY A 169 12.45 4.61 -13.03
N ASN A 170 12.05 4.12 -14.18
CA ASN A 170 10.66 4.10 -14.59
C ASN A 170 10.29 2.82 -15.34
N THR A 171 8.98 2.61 -15.51
CA THR A 171 8.38 1.55 -16.32
C THR A 171 7.15 2.07 -17.02
N GLU A 172 6.72 1.35 -18.05
CA GLU A 172 5.44 1.62 -18.70
C GLU A 172 4.40 0.59 -18.27
N VAL A 173 3.24 1.08 -17.85
CA VAL A 173 2.06 0.26 -17.53
C VAL A 173 0.87 0.85 -18.26
N ALA A 174 0.08 0.02 -18.94
CA ALA A 174 -1.10 0.48 -19.67
C ALA A 174 -1.96 1.41 -18.77
N PRO A 175 -2.43 2.53 -19.31
CA PRO A 175 -3.20 3.50 -18.51
C PRO A 175 -4.52 2.89 -18.05
N PHE A 176 -4.88 3.14 -16.81
CA PHE A 176 -6.17 2.85 -16.22
C PHE A 176 -6.63 4.05 -15.37
N SER A 177 -7.91 4.32 -15.42
CA SER A 177 -8.52 5.41 -14.66
C SER A 177 -10.03 5.11 -14.54
N PRO A 178 -10.64 5.31 -13.38
CA PRO A 178 -10.03 5.76 -12.12
C PRO A 178 -9.03 4.72 -11.55
N MET A 179 -8.22 5.14 -10.57
CA MET A 179 -7.26 4.28 -9.89
C MET A 179 -7.29 4.51 -8.38
N TYR A 180 -6.74 3.55 -7.64
CA TYR A 180 -6.49 3.65 -6.20
C TYR A 180 -5.01 3.98 -5.99
N VAL A 181 -4.71 4.97 -5.16
CA VAL A 181 -3.36 5.39 -4.80
C VAL A 181 -3.24 5.43 -3.29
N GLY A 182 -2.11 4.99 -2.75
CA GLY A 182 -1.93 5.02 -1.31
C GLY A 182 -0.71 4.28 -0.76
N LEU A 183 -0.85 3.85 0.51
CA LEU A 183 0.19 3.25 1.34
C LEU A 183 -0.03 1.75 1.43
N ALA A 184 1.02 0.97 1.21
CA ALA A 184 0.99 -0.49 1.24
C ALA A 184 1.95 -1.04 2.29
N VAL A 185 1.51 -2.05 3.04
CA VAL A 185 2.34 -2.80 4.00
C VAL A 185 2.04 -4.29 3.89
N CYS A 186 3.10 -5.10 3.77
CA CYS A 186 3.04 -6.55 3.66
C CYS A 186 4.13 -7.19 4.55
N SER A 187 3.77 -8.20 5.34
CA SER A 187 4.71 -8.90 6.23
C SER A 187 5.66 -9.85 5.52
N HIS A 188 5.31 -10.32 4.33
CA HIS A 188 6.00 -11.41 3.62
C HIS A 188 6.09 -12.71 4.45
N ASP A 189 5.17 -12.88 5.37
CA ASP A 189 5.00 -14.04 6.23
C ASP A 189 3.55 -14.07 6.71
N ASP A 190 2.76 -15.07 6.32
CA ASP A 190 1.33 -15.12 6.65
C ASP A 190 1.08 -15.35 8.16
N ALA A 191 2.09 -15.81 8.90
CA ALA A 191 2.04 -15.97 10.36
C ALA A 191 2.46 -14.73 11.15
N ALA A 192 2.78 -13.61 10.46
CA ALA A 192 3.33 -12.40 11.08
C ALA A 192 2.66 -11.11 10.57
N GLU A 193 2.91 -10.03 11.28
CA GLU A 193 2.53 -8.68 10.90
C GLU A 193 3.75 -7.79 10.75
N THR A 194 3.66 -6.80 9.88
CA THR A 194 4.66 -5.72 9.75
C THR A 194 3.99 -4.39 9.97
N THR A 195 4.65 -3.52 10.74
CA THR A 195 4.21 -2.15 10.97
C THR A 195 5.19 -1.16 10.36
N ALA A 196 4.65 -0.21 9.61
CA ALA A 196 5.38 0.94 9.09
C ALA A 196 4.71 2.25 9.52
N VAL A 197 5.53 3.29 9.67
CA VAL A 197 5.08 4.67 9.91
C VAL A 197 5.34 5.47 8.64
N PHE A 198 4.32 6.21 8.21
CA PHE A 198 4.40 7.13 7.07
C PHE A 198 4.11 8.55 7.56
N SER A 199 4.95 9.50 7.18
CA SER A 199 4.80 10.94 7.46
C SER A 199 4.97 11.77 6.20
N ASP A 200 4.62 13.05 6.25
CA ASP A 200 4.64 13.96 5.10
C ASP A 200 3.95 13.37 3.84
N VAL A 201 2.87 12.66 4.07
CA VAL A 201 2.13 12.01 2.99
C VAL A 201 1.39 13.05 2.17
N ASN A 202 1.72 13.13 0.89
CA ASN A 202 1.10 14.03 -0.06
C ASN A 202 0.65 13.29 -1.31
N VAL A 203 -0.55 13.61 -1.80
CA VAL A 203 -1.11 13.10 -3.06
C VAL A 203 -1.52 14.27 -3.93
N GLU A 204 -0.85 14.43 -5.05
CA GLU A 204 -1.14 15.43 -6.08
C GLU A 204 -1.80 14.76 -7.27
N VAL A 205 -2.91 15.31 -7.74
CA VAL A 205 -3.66 14.78 -8.88
C VAL A 205 -3.71 15.87 -9.93
N ALA A 206 -3.18 15.59 -11.12
CA ALA A 206 -3.35 16.46 -12.27
C ALA A 206 -4.65 16.09 -13.01
N PRO A 207 -5.43 17.08 -13.46
CA PRO A 207 -6.60 16.79 -14.28
C PRO A 207 -6.17 16.06 -15.56
N PRO A 208 -7.00 15.16 -16.10
CA PRO A 208 -6.71 14.53 -17.37
C PRO A 208 -6.57 15.62 -18.45
N PRO A 209 -5.64 15.42 -19.41
CA PRO A 209 -5.52 16.37 -20.50
C PRO A 209 -6.87 16.52 -21.22
N PRO A 210 -7.22 17.72 -21.70
CA PRO A 210 -8.46 17.93 -22.41
C PRO A 210 -8.54 16.96 -23.60
N VAL A 211 -9.69 16.33 -23.76
CA VAL A 211 -9.95 15.45 -24.90
C VAL A 211 -9.81 16.33 -26.15
N SER A 212 -8.79 16.09 -26.98
CA SER A 212 -8.69 16.75 -28.26
C SER A 212 -9.83 16.19 -29.13
N ASP A 213 -10.85 17.00 -29.37
CA ASP A 213 -11.84 16.72 -30.41
C ASP A 213 -11.08 16.56 -31.73
N LYS A 214 -10.80 15.33 -32.10
CA LYS A 214 -10.35 15.04 -33.48
C LYS A 214 -11.51 15.38 -34.41
N LYS A 215 -11.39 16.55 -35.05
CA LYS A 215 -12.21 16.89 -36.21
C LYS A 215 -11.89 15.96 -37.38
#